data_29f5786f6c7763eaffcb330f2575e783
#
_entry.id   29f5786f6c7763eaffcb330f2575e783
#
_cell.length_a   1.000
_cell.length_b   1.000
_cell.length_c   1.000
_cell.angle_alpha   90.00
_cell.angle_beta   90.00
_cell.angle_gamma   90.00
#
_symmetry.space_group_name_H-M   'P 1'
#
loop_
_entity.id
_entity.type
_entity.pdbx_description
1 polymer ?
#
loop_
_entity_poly.entity_id
_entity_poly.type
_entity_poly.pdbx_seq_one_letter_code
_entity_poly.pdbx_strand_id
1 'polypeptide(L)'
;MGSRRKARECALQMLFAADLGGADVRPDKLVESYWLELGEPEMDEGAREFATRLTVGTLAHLEEIDDRIRSRAEHWRISRMAVVDRNILRMAVYEFLHEQTPRTVAINESLEIARRFSTYEATQFINGILDAIKRDLDRERPQEDAVAHPDEEPPGDGEQQSEGESKVASGQ
;
A
#
# COMPACT_ATOMS: atom_id res chain seq x y z
N MET A 1 -0.31 -0.70 -15.66
CA MET A 1 -0.57 -0.20 -14.28
C MET A 1 -1.38 -1.25 -13.56
N GLY A 2 -0.99 -1.64 -12.37
CA GLY A 2 -1.72 -2.64 -11.61
C GLY A 2 -3.12 -2.15 -11.20
N SER A 3 -4.11 -3.04 -11.23
CA SER A 3 -5.51 -2.74 -10.85
C SER A 3 -5.62 -2.20 -9.41
N ARG A 4 -4.77 -2.64 -8.49
CA ARG A 4 -4.70 -2.17 -7.11
C ARG A 4 -4.26 -0.72 -6.98
N ARG A 5 -3.29 -0.28 -7.77
CA ARG A 5 -2.89 1.14 -7.81
C ARG A 5 -4.02 2.01 -8.34
N LYS A 6 -4.68 1.58 -9.40
CA LYS A 6 -5.84 2.29 -9.94
C LYS A 6 -6.99 2.37 -8.92
N ALA A 7 -7.23 1.30 -8.19
CA ALA A 7 -8.21 1.29 -7.11
C ALA A 7 -7.88 2.31 -6.00
N ARG A 8 -6.59 2.43 -5.63
CA ARG A 8 -6.15 3.46 -4.67
C ARG A 8 -6.36 4.87 -5.19
N GLU A 9 -6.11 5.10 -6.47
CA GLU A 9 -6.38 6.41 -7.09
C GLU A 9 -7.87 6.75 -7.06
N CYS A 10 -8.75 5.79 -7.35
CA CYS A 10 -10.20 5.96 -7.22
C CYS A 10 -10.62 6.26 -5.78
N ALA A 11 -10.07 5.53 -4.81
CA ALA A 11 -10.33 5.78 -3.39
C ALA A 11 -9.88 7.17 -2.97
N LEU A 12 -8.71 7.63 -3.43
CA LEU A 12 -8.21 8.97 -3.17
C LEU A 12 -9.17 10.05 -3.71
N GLN A 13 -9.71 9.86 -4.91
CA GLN A 13 -10.70 10.80 -5.47
C GLN A 13 -11.98 10.85 -4.64
N MET A 14 -12.46 9.71 -4.18
CA MET A 14 -13.62 9.64 -3.28
C MET A 14 -13.35 10.29 -1.92
N LEU A 15 -12.19 10.05 -1.33
CA LEU A 15 -11.79 10.67 -0.07
C LEU A 15 -11.62 12.19 -0.20
N PHE A 16 -11.07 12.64 -1.32
CA PHE A 16 -10.98 14.07 -1.63
C PHE A 16 -12.37 14.72 -1.68
N ALA A 17 -13.32 14.11 -2.38
CA ALA A 17 -14.69 14.59 -2.46
C ALA A 17 -15.38 14.58 -1.08
N ALA A 18 -15.17 13.56 -0.27
CA ALA A 18 -15.68 13.47 1.09
C ALA A 18 -15.15 14.60 1.98
N ASP A 19 -13.87 14.87 1.89
CA ASP A 19 -13.20 15.91 2.68
C ASP A 19 -13.76 17.31 2.36
N LEU A 20 -13.96 17.60 1.09
CA LEU A 20 -14.58 18.86 0.65
C LEU A 20 -16.07 18.96 1.01
N GLY A 21 -16.78 17.85 1.06
CA GLY A 21 -18.20 17.79 1.38
C GLY A 21 -18.53 17.99 2.87
N GLY A 22 -17.54 17.81 3.74
CA GLY A 22 -17.67 18.03 5.19
C GLY A 22 -18.48 16.96 5.91
N ALA A 23 -19.07 17.33 7.05
CA ALA A 23 -19.69 16.40 7.99
C ALA A 23 -20.98 15.72 7.49
N ASP A 24 -21.59 16.25 6.46
CA ASP A 24 -22.87 15.74 5.93
C ASP A 24 -22.69 14.65 4.87
N VAL A 25 -21.45 14.30 4.53
CA VAL A 25 -21.16 13.28 3.52
C VAL A 25 -21.52 11.89 4.04
N ARG A 26 -22.35 11.22 3.27
CA ARG A 26 -22.71 9.83 3.49
C ARG A 26 -21.82 8.93 2.62
N PRO A 27 -20.96 8.09 3.23
CA PRO A 27 -19.99 7.28 2.49
C PRO A 27 -20.64 6.33 1.47
N ASP A 28 -21.78 5.72 1.82
CA ASP A 28 -22.53 4.82 0.95
C ASP A 28 -23.00 5.54 -0.34
N LYS A 29 -23.52 6.73 -0.19
CA LYS A 29 -24.00 7.54 -1.32
C LYS A 29 -22.88 8.11 -2.16
N LEU A 30 -21.79 8.50 -1.52
CA LEU A 30 -20.59 8.96 -2.21
C LEU A 30 -20.02 7.88 -3.12
N VAL A 31 -19.87 6.66 -2.62
CA VAL A 31 -19.35 5.52 -3.38
C VAL A 31 -20.30 5.14 -4.53
N GLU A 32 -21.60 5.09 -4.25
CA GLU A 32 -22.62 4.79 -5.28
C GLU A 32 -22.54 5.80 -6.43
N SER A 33 -22.57 7.10 -6.12
CA SER A 33 -22.47 8.17 -7.12
C SER A 33 -21.16 8.11 -7.90
N TYR A 34 -20.05 7.87 -7.21
CA TYR A 34 -18.75 7.78 -7.86
C TYR A 34 -18.72 6.70 -8.93
N TRP A 35 -19.17 5.48 -8.60
CA TRP A 35 -19.16 4.38 -9.55
C TRP A 35 -20.16 4.57 -10.70
N LEU A 36 -21.26 5.27 -10.47
CA LEU A 36 -22.23 5.57 -11.52
C LEU A 36 -21.73 6.65 -12.50
N GLU A 37 -21.06 7.68 -11.99
CA GLU A 37 -20.73 8.88 -12.77
C GLU A 37 -19.29 8.90 -13.27
N LEU A 38 -18.34 8.43 -12.48
CA LEU A 38 -16.91 8.55 -12.73
C LEU A 38 -16.17 7.21 -12.77
N GLY A 39 -16.85 6.14 -12.43
CA GLY A 39 -16.25 4.82 -12.33
C GLY A 39 -15.60 4.36 -13.64
N GLU A 40 -14.46 3.73 -13.51
CA GLU A 40 -13.71 3.13 -14.62
C GLU A 40 -14.44 1.89 -15.14
N PRO A 41 -14.98 1.90 -16.36
CA PRO A 41 -15.77 0.77 -16.89
C PRO A 41 -14.99 -0.53 -17.01
N GLU A 42 -13.67 -0.43 -17.21
CA GLU A 42 -12.78 -1.57 -17.41
C GLU A 42 -12.19 -2.12 -16.12
N MET A 43 -12.49 -1.51 -14.96
CA MET A 43 -11.99 -1.97 -13.69
C MET A 43 -12.71 -3.24 -13.25
N ASP A 44 -11.95 -4.28 -12.89
CA ASP A 44 -12.51 -5.52 -12.38
C ASP A 44 -13.21 -5.32 -11.02
N GLU A 45 -14.13 -6.23 -10.69
CA GLU A 45 -14.93 -6.14 -9.47
C GLU A 45 -14.08 -6.15 -8.19
N GLY A 46 -13.03 -6.98 -8.16
CA GLY A 46 -12.12 -7.04 -7.02
C GLY A 46 -11.40 -5.73 -6.75
N ALA A 47 -11.00 -5.01 -7.81
CA ALA A 47 -10.41 -3.68 -7.68
C ALA A 47 -11.42 -2.64 -7.21
N ARG A 48 -12.67 -2.70 -7.70
CA ARG A 48 -13.77 -1.82 -7.23
C ARG A 48 -14.07 -2.05 -5.76
N GLU A 49 -14.17 -3.30 -5.33
CA GLU A 49 -14.39 -3.65 -3.92
C GLU A 49 -13.25 -3.14 -3.04
N PHE A 50 -12.02 -3.28 -3.49
CA PHE A 50 -10.85 -2.77 -2.77
C PHE A 50 -10.90 -1.25 -2.64
N ALA A 51 -11.19 -0.51 -3.71
CA ALA A 51 -11.35 0.94 -3.67
C ALA A 51 -12.47 1.36 -2.71
N THR A 52 -13.59 0.64 -2.72
CA THR A 52 -14.72 0.88 -1.83
C THR A 52 -14.34 0.64 -0.37
N ARG A 53 -13.65 -0.46 -0.05
CA ARG A 53 -13.17 -0.72 1.32
C ARG A 53 -12.22 0.35 1.81
N LEU A 54 -11.28 0.78 0.97
CA LEU A 54 -10.35 1.86 1.31
C LEU A 54 -11.09 3.15 1.64
N THR A 55 -12.08 3.50 0.84
CA THR A 55 -12.85 4.74 1.03
C THR A 55 -13.72 4.67 2.27
N VAL A 56 -14.61 3.69 2.35
CA VAL A 56 -15.56 3.55 3.46
C VAL A 56 -14.82 3.27 4.77
N GLY A 57 -13.82 2.41 4.74
CA GLY A 57 -13.03 2.08 5.91
C GLY A 57 -12.23 3.28 6.46
N THR A 58 -11.60 4.04 5.58
CA THR A 58 -10.88 5.27 5.99
C THR A 58 -11.84 6.27 6.64
N LEU A 59 -13.00 6.51 6.05
CA LEU A 59 -14.00 7.42 6.61
C LEU A 59 -14.58 6.93 7.94
N ALA A 60 -14.76 5.62 8.10
CA ALA A 60 -15.25 5.03 9.34
C ALA A 60 -14.25 5.09 10.49
N HIS A 61 -12.95 5.18 10.20
CA HIS A 61 -11.86 5.15 11.18
C HIS A 61 -11.04 6.45 11.23
N LEU A 62 -11.61 7.57 10.79
CA LEU A 62 -10.89 8.85 10.70
C LEU A 62 -10.25 9.28 12.02
N GLU A 63 -10.94 9.14 13.14
CA GLU A 63 -10.41 9.55 14.44
C GLU A 63 -9.14 8.77 14.82
N GLU A 64 -9.20 7.45 14.73
CA GLU A 64 -8.05 6.58 14.98
C GLU A 64 -6.88 6.88 14.02
N ILE A 65 -7.19 7.03 12.74
CA ILE A 65 -6.22 7.32 11.69
C ILE A 65 -5.56 8.67 11.92
N ASP A 66 -6.35 9.70 12.14
CA ASP A 66 -5.84 11.06 12.35
C ASP A 66 -5.01 11.17 13.63
N ASP A 67 -5.35 10.44 14.68
CA ASP A 67 -4.54 10.36 15.90
C ASP A 67 -3.15 9.77 15.62
N ARG A 68 -3.07 8.74 14.80
CA ARG A 68 -1.78 8.18 14.36
C ARG A 68 -0.96 9.19 13.57
N ILE A 69 -1.58 9.91 12.65
CA ILE A 69 -0.92 10.94 11.86
C ILE A 69 -0.44 12.08 12.76
N ARG A 70 -1.29 12.61 13.65
CA ARG A 70 -0.92 13.69 14.58
C ARG A 70 0.27 13.33 15.45
N SER A 71 0.35 12.09 15.91
CA SER A 71 1.45 11.62 16.76
C SER A 71 2.82 11.73 16.08
N ARG A 72 2.87 11.77 14.76
CA ARG A 72 4.10 11.81 13.97
C ARG A 72 4.28 13.06 13.11
N ALA A 73 3.22 13.86 12.95
CA ALA A 73 3.26 15.13 12.23
C ALA A 73 3.41 16.31 13.20
N GLU A 74 4.46 16.32 14.01
CA GLU A 74 4.65 17.19 15.18
C GLU A 74 4.51 18.68 14.88
N HIS A 75 4.89 19.14 13.69
CA HIS A 75 4.87 20.57 13.32
C HIS A 75 3.78 20.90 12.29
N TRP A 76 2.96 19.92 11.90
CA TRP A 76 1.98 20.08 10.82
C TRP A 76 0.59 19.65 11.27
N ARG A 77 -0.33 20.61 11.33
CA ARG A 77 -1.73 20.28 11.60
C ARG A 77 -2.36 19.62 10.39
N ILE A 78 -3.09 18.52 10.60
CA ILE A 78 -3.82 17.82 9.53
C ILE A 78 -4.74 18.77 8.79
N SER A 79 -5.43 19.67 9.51
CA SER A 79 -6.34 20.66 8.91
C SER A 79 -5.64 21.67 7.98
N ARG A 80 -4.32 21.81 8.07
CA ARG A 80 -3.50 22.70 7.22
C ARG A 80 -2.77 21.98 6.11
N MET A 81 -2.78 20.67 6.09
CA MET A 81 -2.22 19.89 4.99
C MET A 81 -3.08 20.10 3.73
N ALA A 82 -2.44 20.00 2.55
CA ALA A 82 -3.18 19.91 1.30
C ALA A 82 -4.15 18.72 1.36
N VAL A 83 -5.35 18.89 0.81
CA VAL A 83 -6.41 17.86 0.87
C VAL A 83 -5.94 16.53 0.26
N VAL A 84 -5.17 16.58 -0.84
CA VAL A 84 -4.57 15.39 -1.45
C VAL A 84 -3.61 14.71 -0.48
N ASP A 85 -2.72 15.45 0.14
CA ASP A 85 -1.66 14.91 0.99
C ASP A 85 -2.22 14.23 2.23
N ARG A 86 -3.14 14.89 2.94
CA ARG A 86 -3.77 14.29 4.12
C ARG A 86 -4.60 13.05 3.79
N ASN A 87 -5.24 12.99 2.65
CA ASN A 87 -6.01 11.83 2.24
C ASN A 87 -5.13 10.67 1.75
N ILE A 88 -3.98 10.92 1.15
CA ILE A 88 -2.98 9.89 0.90
C ILE A 88 -2.50 9.27 2.22
N LEU A 89 -2.16 10.11 3.20
CA LEU A 89 -1.77 9.65 4.55
C LEU A 89 -2.87 8.82 5.21
N ARG A 90 -4.10 9.31 5.21
CA ARG A 90 -5.25 8.64 5.81
C ARG A 90 -5.50 7.27 5.19
N MET A 91 -5.50 7.18 3.88
CA MET A 91 -5.71 5.93 3.15
C MET A 91 -4.61 4.91 3.44
N ALA A 92 -3.35 5.33 3.46
CA ALA A 92 -2.22 4.46 3.77
C ALA A 92 -2.27 3.94 5.21
N VAL A 93 -2.59 4.79 6.17
CA VAL A 93 -2.74 4.38 7.58
C VAL A 93 -3.91 3.42 7.76
N TYR A 94 -5.01 3.63 7.04
CA TYR A 94 -6.10 2.64 7.00
C TYR A 94 -5.61 1.27 6.52
N GLU A 95 -4.84 1.22 5.43
CA GLU A 95 -4.26 -0.04 4.95
C GLU A 95 -3.36 -0.69 6.01
N PHE A 96 -2.56 0.09 6.73
CA PHE A 96 -1.72 -0.44 7.81
C PHE A 96 -2.52 -1.12 8.92
N LEU A 97 -3.67 -0.57 9.24
CA LEU A 97 -4.48 -0.98 10.40
C LEU A 97 -5.48 -2.08 10.07
N HIS A 98 -6.05 -2.07 8.87
CA HIS A 98 -7.24 -2.83 8.55
C HIS A 98 -7.16 -3.69 7.28
N GLU A 99 -6.12 -3.57 6.50
CA GLU A 99 -5.90 -4.40 5.31
C GLU A 99 -4.70 -5.34 5.52
N GLN A 100 -4.64 -6.40 4.74
CA GLN A 100 -3.53 -7.37 4.81
C GLN A 100 -2.34 -6.98 3.93
N THR A 101 -2.41 -5.86 3.25
CA THR A 101 -1.30 -5.35 2.45
C THR A 101 -0.06 -5.17 3.32
N PRO A 102 1.10 -5.68 2.91
CA PRO A 102 2.35 -5.39 3.61
C PRO A 102 2.55 -3.87 3.72
N ARG A 103 2.93 -3.40 4.90
CA ARG A 103 3.06 -1.94 5.15
C ARG A 103 4.05 -1.27 4.20
N THR A 104 5.14 -1.97 3.87
CA THR A 104 6.13 -1.48 2.90
C THR A 104 5.51 -1.27 1.51
N VAL A 105 4.66 -2.19 1.07
CA VAL A 105 3.94 -2.08 -0.21
C VAL A 105 2.96 -0.90 -0.18
N ALA A 106 2.21 -0.74 0.91
CA ALA A 106 1.28 0.39 1.07
C ALA A 106 2.02 1.74 1.02
N ILE A 107 3.20 1.84 1.64
CA ILE A 107 4.05 3.04 1.54
C ILE A 107 4.48 3.29 0.11
N ASN A 108 5.06 2.31 -0.56
CA ASN A 108 5.56 2.47 -1.92
C ASN A 108 4.44 2.89 -2.90
N GLU A 109 3.27 2.29 -2.80
CA GLU A 109 2.11 2.65 -3.62
C GLU A 109 1.60 4.06 -3.31
N SER A 110 1.59 4.46 -2.04
CA SER A 110 1.22 5.82 -1.63
C SER A 110 2.20 6.87 -2.17
N LEU A 111 3.49 6.58 -2.16
CA LEU A 111 4.51 7.48 -2.70
C LEU A 111 4.42 7.62 -4.23
N GLU A 112 4.09 6.54 -4.95
CA GLU A 112 3.84 6.62 -6.39
C GLU A 112 2.64 7.54 -6.71
N ILE A 113 1.58 7.45 -5.91
CA ILE A 113 0.41 8.33 -6.03
C ILE A 113 0.79 9.78 -5.68
N ALA A 114 1.54 9.99 -4.61
CA ALA A 114 2.00 11.31 -4.21
C ALA A 114 2.89 11.99 -5.28
N ARG A 115 3.79 11.24 -5.89
CA ARG A 115 4.63 11.75 -7.00
C ARG A 115 3.80 12.22 -8.18
N ARG A 116 2.67 11.58 -8.42
CA ARG A 116 1.78 11.92 -9.52
C ARG A 116 0.86 13.12 -9.23
N PHE A 117 0.37 13.23 -8.00
CA PHE A 117 -0.69 14.17 -7.66
C PHE A 117 -0.28 15.27 -6.68
N SER A 118 0.94 15.23 -6.16
CA SER A 118 1.43 16.19 -5.18
C SER A 118 2.81 16.73 -5.54
N THR A 119 3.44 17.46 -4.61
CA THR A 119 4.77 18.04 -4.80
C THR A 119 5.86 17.09 -4.35
N TYR A 120 7.10 17.36 -4.78
CA TYR A 120 8.27 16.61 -4.31
C TYR A 120 8.45 16.72 -2.79
N GLU A 121 8.32 17.92 -2.23
CA GLU A 121 8.43 18.16 -0.78
C GLU A 121 7.34 17.42 -0.01
N ALA A 122 6.10 17.45 -0.49
CA ALA A 122 4.99 16.71 0.11
C ALA A 122 5.24 15.19 0.08
N THR A 123 5.79 14.67 -1.00
CA THR A 123 6.15 13.24 -1.11
C THR A 123 7.20 12.85 -0.06
N GLN A 124 8.21 13.66 0.16
CA GLN A 124 9.23 13.46 1.21
C GLN A 124 8.59 13.46 2.62
N PHE A 125 7.71 14.42 2.86
CA PHE A 125 6.98 14.55 4.11
C PHE A 125 6.07 13.34 4.38
N ILE A 126 5.30 12.92 3.39
CA ILE A 126 4.43 11.73 3.47
C ILE A 126 5.27 10.48 3.78
N ASN A 127 6.39 10.30 3.09
CA ASN A 127 7.29 9.18 3.34
C ASN A 127 7.78 9.16 4.80
N GLY A 128 8.21 10.29 5.32
CA GLY A 128 8.69 10.38 6.70
C GLY A 128 7.62 10.02 7.74
N ILE A 129 6.41 10.52 7.57
CA ILE A 129 5.28 10.21 8.47
C ILE A 129 4.88 8.73 8.38
N LEU A 130 4.69 8.20 7.17
CA LEU A 130 4.28 6.80 6.98
C LEU A 130 5.34 5.82 7.50
N ASP A 131 6.61 6.10 7.30
CA ASP A 131 7.69 5.28 7.83
C ASP A 131 7.72 5.27 9.36
N ALA A 132 7.51 6.43 9.99
CA ALA A 132 7.43 6.53 11.44
C ALA A 132 6.22 5.78 12.01
N ILE A 133 5.04 5.91 11.41
CA ILE A 133 3.84 5.17 11.83
C ILE A 133 4.03 3.66 11.63
N LYS A 134 4.63 3.25 10.51
CA LYS A 134 4.96 1.84 10.26
C LYS A 134 5.84 1.29 11.39
N ARG A 135 6.88 2.00 11.78
CA ARG A 135 7.77 1.57 12.88
C ARG A 135 7.03 1.43 14.19
N ASP A 136 6.10 2.32 14.51
CA ASP A 136 5.27 2.22 15.71
C ASP A 136 4.40 0.96 15.67
N LEU A 137 3.74 0.72 14.55
CA LEU A 137 2.86 -0.44 14.38
C LEU A 137 3.63 -1.75 14.35
N ASP A 138 4.83 -1.79 13.77
CA ASP A 138 5.68 -2.98 13.76
C ASP A 138 6.11 -3.37 15.18
N ARG A 139 6.26 -2.40 16.08
CA ARG A 139 6.53 -2.65 17.50
C ARG A 139 5.29 -3.11 18.26
N GLU A 140 4.12 -2.53 17.96
CA GLU A 140 2.86 -2.87 18.61
C GLU A 140 2.26 -4.19 18.09
N ARG A 141 2.32 -4.39 16.78
CA ARG A 141 1.76 -5.53 16.05
C ARG A 141 2.67 -5.88 14.88
N PRO A 142 3.69 -6.71 15.10
CA PRO A 142 4.52 -7.19 14.02
C PRO A 142 3.64 -7.84 12.94
N GLN A 143 3.83 -7.46 11.67
CA GLN A 143 3.30 -8.25 10.58
C GLN A 143 4.19 -9.50 10.48
N GLU A 144 3.59 -10.66 10.54
CA GLU A 144 4.27 -11.88 10.10
C GLU A 144 4.65 -11.62 8.63
N ASP A 145 5.94 -11.61 8.34
CA ASP A 145 6.42 -11.44 6.98
C ASP A 145 5.67 -12.42 6.11
N ALA A 146 5.01 -11.90 5.09
CA ALA A 146 4.28 -12.71 4.14
C ALA A 146 5.27 -13.74 3.60
N VAL A 147 5.12 -14.93 4.11
CA VAL A 147 5.73 -16.20 3.77
C VAL A 147 6.81 -16.10 2.71
N ALA A 148 8.04 -16.43 3.12
CA ALA A 148 9.08 -16.88 2.21
C ALA A 148 8.47 -17.73 1.09
N HIS A 149 8.72 -17.37 -0.15
CA HIS A 149 8.38 -18.20 -1.28
C HIS A 149 8.96 -19.60 -1.08
N PRO A 150 8.13 -20.67 -1.11
CA PRO A 150 8.63 -22.03 -0.91
C PRO A 150 9.33 -22.63 -2.13
N ASP A 151 9.80 -21.83 -3.07
CA ASP A 151 10.38 -22.28 -4.34
C ASP A 151 11.79 -21.72 -4.62
N GLU A 152 12.66 -21.67 -3.60
CA GLU A 152 14.10 -21.71 -3.88
C GLU A 152 14.63 -23.05 -3.38
N GLU A 153 14.62 -24.04 -4.29
CA GLU A 153 15.44 -25.22 -4.13
C GLU A 153 16.92 -24.78 -4.05
N PRO A 154 17.68 -25.27 -3.05
CA PRO A 154 19.11 -25.00 -3.02
C PRO A 154 19.75 -25.60 -4.26
N PRO A 155 20.77 -24.95 -4.85
CA PRO A 155 21.49 -25.50 -5.98
C PRO A 155 22.07 -26.86 -5.59
N GLY A 156 21.66 -27.91 -6.32
CA GLY A 156 22.12 -29.25 -6.12
C GLY A 156 23.63 -29.31 -6.21
N ASP A 157 24.25 -29.85 -5.18
CA ASP A 157 25.65 -30.22 -5.15
C ASP A 157 25.91 -31.17 -6.29
N GLY A 158 26.61 -30.67 -7.32
CA GLY A 158 27.11 -31.49 -8.39
C GLY A 158 28.16 -32.44 -7.83
N GLU A 159 27.79 -33.71 -7.65
CA GLU A 159 28.71 -34.78 -7.41
C GLU A 159 29.67 -34.89 -8.60
N GLN A 160 30.92 -34.52 -8.34
CA GLN A 160 32.06 -34.94 -9.14
C GLN A 160 32.28 -36.43 -8.91
N GLN A 161 31.83 -37.22 -9.82
CA GLN A 161 32.35 -38.60 -9.91
C GLN A 161 33.59 -38.60 -10.77
N SER A 162 34.72 -38.69 -10.09
CA SER A 162 35.99 -39.17 -10.61
C SER A 162 35.95 -40.67 -10.74
N GLU A 163 35.99 -41.17 -11.93
CA GLU A 163 36.47 -42.52 -12.22
C GLU A 163 37.55 -42.31 -13.26
N GLY A 164 38.72 -42.63 -13.00
CA GLY A 164 39.32 -43.89 -12.50
C GLY A 164 39.73 -44.73 -13.69
N GLU A 165 40.98 -44.57 -14.05
CA GLU A 165 41.89 -45.59 -14.66
C GLU A 165 41.24 -46.79 -15.33
N SER A 166 41.62 -47.01 -16.58
CA SER A 166 42.08 -48.33 -17.00
C SER A 166 43.04 -48.25 -18.18
N LYS A 167 44.19 -48.33 -17.87
CA LYS A 167 45.35 -49.04 -18.39
C LYS A 167 45.01 -50.28 -19.21
N VAL A 168 45.36 -50.33 -20.46
CA VAL A 168 45.80 -51.55 -21.09
C VAL A 168 46.92 -51.26 -22.10
N ALA A 169 48.00 -51.85 -21.81
CA ALA A 169 49.19 -51.96 -22.65
C ALA A 169 49.11 -53.18 -23.58
N SER A 170 50.02 -53.19 -24.54
CA SER A 170 50.47 -54.27 -25.37
C SER A 170 49.78 -54.35 -26.74
N GLY A 171 50.44 -54.40 -27.78
CA GLY A 171 51.80 -54.88 -28.15
C GLY A 171 51.77 -55.44 -29.56
N GLN A 172 52.85 -55.25 -30.25
CA GLN A 172 53.24 -55.78 -31.56
C GLN A 172 52.85 -54.97 -32.79
#